data_9a74bcd087ebf8e24c864e77019d8ac9
#
_entry.id   9a74bcd087ebf8e24c864e77019d8ac9
#
_cell.length_a   1.000
_cell.length_b   1.000
_cell.length_c   1.000
_cell.angle_alpha   90.00
_cell.angle_beta   90.00
_cell.angle_gamma   90.00
#
_symmetry.space_group_name_H-M   'P 1'
#
loop_
_entity.id
_entity.type
_entity.pdbx_description
1 polymer ?
#
loop_
_entity_poly.entity_id
_entity_poly.type
_entity_poly.pdbx_seq_one_letter_code
_entity_poly.pdbx_strand_id
1 'polypeptide(L)'
;EKNMKDKIFGVLQRVGRSFMLPIAILPVAGLLLGLGSSFTNATTIATYGLQGILGEGTILHSLLIIMNKVGSAIFDNLPLIFAVGVAIGMAKKEKEVAALSALIAYFVMHISINSMLEISGKIAADGTISKNVLEGTIASVCGINTLQMGVFGGIIVGLGVAALHNRFHKIV
;
A
#
# COMPACT_ATOMS: atom_id res chain seq x y z
N GLU A 1 -32.13 -9.52 -19.09
CA GLU A 1 -30.70 -9.84 -19.28
C GLU A 1 -29.84 -8.61 -19.58
N LYS A 2 -30.30 -7.71 -20.46
CA LYS A 2 -29.57 -6.47 -20.78
C LYS A 2 -29.31 -5.59 -19.52
N ASN A 3 -30.32 -5.47 -18.65
CA ASN A 3 -30.20 -4.65 -17.43
C ASN A 3 -29.19 -5.20 -16.43
N MET A 4 -29.03 -6.53 -16.37
CA MET A 4 -28.06 -7.15 -15.49
C MET A 4 -26.62 -6.98 -16.02
N LYS A 5 -26.42 -7.14 -17.34
CA LYS A 5 -25.12 -6.92 -18.00
C LYS A 5 -24.70 -5.45 -17.85
N ASP A 6 -25.61 -4.51 -18.03
CA ASP A 6 -25.34 -3.07 -17.89
C ASP A 6 -25.00 -2.71 -16.45
N LYS A 7 -25.64 -3.33 -15.46
CA LYS A 7 -25.33 -3.15 -14.04
C LYS A 7 -23.91 -3.66 -13.73
N ILE A 8 -23.58 -4.86 -14.18
CA ILE A 8 -22.25 -5.46 -13.95
C ILE A 8 -21.19 -4.59 -14.61
N PHE A 9 -21.40 -4.17 -15.84
CA PHE A 9 -20.47 -3.32 -16.57
C PHE A 9 -20.28 -1.97 -15.89
N GLY A 10 -21.34 -1.35 -15.39
CA GLY A 10 -21.29 -0.10 -14.64
C GLY A 10 -20.52 -0.24 -13.33
N VAL A 11 -20.67 -1.35 -12.62
CA VAL A 11 -19.91 -1.63 -11.39
C VAL A 11 -18.44 -1.82 -11.71
N LEU A 12 -18.11 -2.58 -12.76
CA LEU A 12 -16.72 -2.79 -13.19
C LEU A 12 -16.05 -1.49 -13.60
N GLN A 13 -16.76 -0.62 -14.31
CA GLN A 13 -16.24 0.71 -14.68
C GLN A 13 -15.96 1.56 -13.44
N ARG A 14 -16.84 1.51 -12.45
CA ARG A 14 -16.69 2.24 -11.19
C ARG A 14 -15.49 1.75 -10.40
N VAL A 15 -15.31 0.43 -10.33
CA VAL A 15 -14.15 -0.18 -9.68
C VAL A 15 -12.86 0.24 -10.38
N GLY A 16 -12.82 0.16 -11.72
CA GLY A 16 -11.66 0.61 -12.49
C GLY A 16 -11.36 2.09 -12.30
N ARG A 17 -12.40 2.92 -12.25
CA ARG A 17 -12.24 4.36 -12.03
C ARG A 17 -11.75 4.68 -10.62
N SER A 18 -12.14 3.89 -9.61
CA SER A 18 -11.68 4.07 -8.24
C SER A 18 -10.18 3.78 -8.07
N PHE A 19 -9.57 3.00 -8.97
CA PHE A 19 -8.13 2.73 -8.97
C PHE A 19 -7.30 3.91 -9.46
N MET A 20 -7.90 4.88 -10.14
CA MET A 20 -7.17 6.04 -10.68
C MET A 20 -6.54 6.89 -9.58
N LEU A 21 -7.20 7.03 -8.44
CA LEU A 21 -6.70 7.84 -7.35
C LEU A 21 -5.38 7.28 -6.76
N PRO A 22 -5.30 6.00 -6.35
CA PRO A 22 -4.03 5.43 -5.91
C PRO A 22 -2.99 5.31 -7.01
N ILE A 23 -3.39 5.00 -8.24
CA ILE A 23 -2.45 4.84 -9.37
C ILE A 23 -1.80 6.18 -9.74
N ALA A 24 -2.51 7.29 -9.57
CA ALA A 24 -2.00 8.62 -9.94
C ALA A 24 -0.74 9.03 -9.18
N ILE A 25 -0.50 8.47 -7.98
CA ILE A 25 0.69 8.77 -7.18
C ILE A 25 1.93 7.98 -7.63
N LEU A 26 1.74 6.89 -8.38
CA LEU A 26 2.83 5.99 -8.76
C LEU A 26 3.92 6.65 -9.62
N PRO A 27 3.62 7.49 -10.63
CA PRO A 27 4.66 8.16 -11.40
C PRO A 27 5.58 9.04 -10.54
N VAL A 28 5.02 9.77 -9.59
CA VAL A 28 5.80 10.61 -8.67
C VAL A 28 6.67 9.75 -7.76
N ALA A 29 6.11 8.69 -7.18
CA ALA A 29 6.84 7.76 -6.32
C ALA A 29 7.95 7.05 -7.10
N GLY A 30 7.68 6.62 -8.33
CA GLY A 30 8.66 5.99 -9.21
C GLY A 30 9.80 6.92 -9.59
N LEU A 31 9.51 8.19 -9.85
CA LEU A 31 10.52 9.19 -10.14
C LEU A 31 11.41 9.45 -8.92
N LEU A 32 10.83 9.63 -7.74
CA LEU A 32 11.57 9.83 -6.50
C LEU A 32 12.48 8.64 -6.19
N LEU A 33 11.93 7.43 -6.29
CA LEU A 33 12.69 6.21 -6.04
C LEU A 33 13.80 6.02 -7.07
N GLY A 34 13.49 6.20 -8.35
CA GLY A 34 14.42 6.02 -9.44
C GLY A 34 15.59 6.99 -9.40
N LEU A 35 15.31 8.29 -9.25
CA LEU A 35 16.36 9.31 -9.13
C LEU A 35 17.17 9.12 -7.86
N GLY A 36 16.50 8.89 -6.73
CA GLY A 36 17.18 8.68 -5.46
C GLY A 36 18.10 7.49 -5.46
N SER A 37 17.64 6.34 -5.95
CA SER A 37 18.44 5.12 -5.98
C SER A 37 19.56 5.17 -7.00
N SER A 38 19.31 5.71 -8.20
CA SER A 38 20.31 5.75 -9.29
C SER A 38 21.49 6.65 -8.94
N PHE A 39 21.23 7.83 -8.39
CA PHE A 39 22.28 8.82 -8.11
C PHE A 39 22.94 8.63 -6.74
N THR A 40 22.44 7.74 -5.90
CA THR A 40 23.11 7.35 -4.65
C THR A 40 23.86 6.02 -4.78
N ASN A 41 23.73 5.34 -5.91
CA ASN A 41 24.42 4.08 -6.16
C ASN A 41 25.94 4.34 -6.26
N ALA A 42 26.70 3.65 -5.43
CA ALA A 42 28.16 3.80 -5.37
C ALA A 42 28.84 3.53 -6.73
N THR A 43 28.35 2.52 -7.45
CA THR A 43 28.85 2.15 -8.78
C THR A 43 28.64 3.28 -9.80
N THR A 44 27.46 3.88 -9.80
CA THR A 44 27.11 4.98 -10.70
C THR A 44 27.98 6.21 -10.40
N ILE A 45 28.13 6.55 -9.14
CA ILE A 45 28.95 7.68 -8.68
C ILE A 45 30.43 7.48 -9.09
N ALA A 46 30.96 6.27 -8.89
CA ALA A 46 32.32 5.93 -9.25
C ALA A 46 32.55 5.94 -10.77
N THR A 47 31.60 5.38 -11.53
CA THR A 47 31.69 5.27 -12.99
C THR A 47 31.74 6.64 -13.67
N TYR A 48 30.95 7.60 -13.19
CA TYR A 48 30.87 8.95 -13.77
C TYR A 48 31.72 9.97 -13.03
N GLY A 49 32.50 9.56 -12.01
CA GLY A 49 33.40 10.47 -11.29
C GLY A 49 32.67 11.58 -10.52
N LEU A 50 31.46 11.31 -10.02
CA LEU A 50 30.60 12.31 -9.37
C LEU A 50 30.78 12.35 -7.85
N GLN A 51 31.83 11.78 -7.31
CA GLN A 51 32.06 11.68 -5.85
C GLN A 51 32.08 13.02 -5.14
N GLY A 52 32.60 14.07 -5.80
CA GLY A 52 32.67 15.40 -5.22
C GLY A 52 31.32 16.08 -5.09
N ILE A 53 30.32 15.68 -5.90
CA ILE A 53 28.98 16.28 -5.97
C ILE A 53 27.95 15.36 -5.32
N LEU A 54 28.00 14.05 -5.60
CA LEU A 54 27.01 13.05 -5.19
C LEU A 54 27.55 12.05 -4.17
N GLY A 55 28.81 12.15 -3.79
CA GLY A 55 29.41 11.23 -2.83
C GLY A 55 28.87 11.38 -1.42
N GLU A 56 29.16 10.39 -0.58
CA GLU A 56 28.76 10.41 0.83
C GLU A 56 29.25 11.66 1.53
N GLY A 57 28.39 12.23 2.39
CA GLY A 57 28.70 13.46 3.13
C GLY A 57 28.32 14.73 2.40
N THR A 58 27.90 14.69 1.13
CA THR A 58 27.41 15.87 0.42
C THR A 58 25.92 16.10 0.74
N ILE A 59 25.50 17.37 0.67
CA ILE A 59 24.09 17.73 0.89
C ILE A 59 23.21 17.11 -0.19
N LEU A 60 23.67 17.08 -1.44
CA LEU A 60 22.94 16.52 -2.56
C LEU A 60 22.73 15.02 -2.38
N HIS A 61 23.72 14.28 -1.90
CA HIS A 61 23.60 12.85 -1.58
C HIS A 61 22.53 12.61 -0.52
N SER A 62 22.51 13.44 0.53
CA SER A 62 21.50 13.36 1.60
C SER A 62 20.09 13.59 1.08
N LEU A 63 19.91 14.59 0.21
CA LEU A 63 18.60 14.86 -0.41
C LEU A 63 18.14 13.69 -1.27
N LEU A 64 19.04 13.10 -2.06
CA LEU A 64 18.73 11.94 -2.89
C LEU A 64 18.38 10.70 -2.07
N ILE A 65 19.02 10.50 -0.93
CA ILE A 65 18.65 9.43 0.01
C ILE A 65 17.24 9.63 0.56
N ILE A 66 16.89 10.86 0.92
CA ILE A 66 15.54 11.20 1.38
C ILE A 66 14.51 10.92 0.27
N MET A 67 14.79 11.34 -0.96
CA MET A 67 13.93 11.05 -2.10
C MET A 67 13.73 9.55 -2.31
N ASN A 68 14.80 8.77 -2.23
CA ASN A 68 14.74 7.31 -2.33
C ASN A 68 13.85 6.70 -1.25
N LYS A 69 14.04 7.11 0.00
CA LYS A 69 13.25 6.60 1.13
C LYS A 69 11.77 6.98 1.02
N VAL A 70 11.47 8.19 0.57
CA VAL A 70 10.08 8.64 0.36
C VAL A 70 9.41 7.81 -0.73
N GLY A 71 10.05 7.63 -1.87
CA GLY A 71 9.52 6.81 -2.96
C GLY A 71 9.31 5.36 -2.54
N SER A 72 10.28 4.79 -1.82
CA SER A 72 10.20 3.43 -1.29
C SER A 72 9.04 3.28 -0.31
N ALA A 73 8.86 4.25 0.60
CA ALA A 73 7.76 4.22 1.57
C ALA A 73 6.38 4.22 0.89
N ILE A 74 6.22 4.95 -0.21
CA ILE A 74 4.97 4.96 -0.98
C ILE A 74 4.72 3.58 -1.58
N PHE A 75 5.72 2.95 -2.20
CA PHE A 75 5.58 1.61 -2.76
C PHE A 75 5.34 0.54 -1.69
N ASP A 76 6.02 0.64 -0.55
CA ASP A 76 5.86 -0.31 0.56
C ASP A 76 4.46 -0.24 1.18
N ASN A 77 3.84 0.93 1.17
CA ASN A 77 2.49 1.14 1.72
C ASN A 77 1.41 1.22 0.63
N LEU A 78 1.73 0.79 -0.58
CA LEU A 78 0.79 0.81 -1.70
C LEU A 78 -0.53 0.07 -1.39
N PRO A 79 -0.53 -1.11 -0.73
CA PRO A 79 -1.78 -1.76 -0.35
C PRO A 79 -2.70 -0.90 0.51
N LEU A 80 -2.14 -0.17 1.47
CA LEU A 80 -2.91 0.76 2.31
C LEU A 80 -3.48 1.91 1.48
N ILE A 81 -2.68 2.48 0.58
CA ILE A 81 -3.09 3.55 -0.33
C ILE A 81 -4.24 3.08 -1.22
N PHE A 82 -4.18 1.85 -1.73
CA PHE A 82 -5.27 1.26 -2.50
C PHE A 82 -6.53 1.05 -1.66
N ALA A 83 -6.41 0.59 -0.42
CA ALA A 83 -7.56 0.41 0.47
C ALA A 83 -8.32 1.73 0.66
N VAL A 84 -7.60 2.79 0.99
CA VAL A 84 -8.19 4.11 1.22
C VAL A 84 -8.71 4.70 -0.10
N GLY A 85 -7.93 4.64 -1.17
CA GLY A 85 -8.29 5.21 -2.47
C GLY A 85 -9.51 4.54 -3.10
N VAL A 86 -9.59 3.21 -3.03
CA VAL A 86 -10.75 2.46 -3.55
C VAL A 86 -12.00 2.78 -2.71
N ALA A 87 -11.87 2.87 -1.40
CA ALA A 87 -12.99 3.24 -0.53
C ALA A 87 -13.54 4.63 -0.89
N ILE A 88 -12.67 5.60 -1.11
CA ILE A 88 -13.06 6.95 -1.54
C ILE A 88 -13.75 6.91 -2.91
N GLY A 89 -13.16 6.17 -3.86
CA GLY A 89 -13.68 6.11 -5.23
C GLY A 89 -15.02 5.40 -5.35
N MET A 90 -15.28 4.41 -4.51
CA MET A 90 -16.53 3.63 -4.54
C MET A 90 -17.60 4.18 -3.62
N ALA A 91 -17.25 5.02 -2.65
CA ALA A 91 -18.25 5.65 -1.75
C ALA A 91 -19.10 6.66 -2.52
N LYS A 92 -20.39 6.62 -2.27
CA LYS A 92 -21.36 7.53 -2.92
C LYS A 92 -21.47 8.85 -2.19
N LYS A 93 -21.41 8.84 -0.86
CA LYS A 93 -21.48 10.01 0.01
C LYS A 93 -20.49 9.87 1.16
N GLU A 94 -20.13 11.01 1.75
CA GLU A 94 -19.26 11.06 2.93
C GLU A 94 -17.96 10.26 2.70
N LYS A 95 -17.27 10.60 1.63
CA LYS A 95 -16.06 9.87 1.18
C LYS A 95 -14.95 9.90 2.21
N GLU A 96 -14.85 10.96 3.00
CA GLU A 96 -13.88 11.11 4.09
C GLU A 96 -14.11 10.07 5.19
N VAL A 97 -15.36 9.78 5.50
CA VAL A 97 -15.71 8.73 6.49
C VAL A 97 -15.36 7.36 5.95
N ALA A 98 -15.64 7.12 4.66
CA ALA A 98 -15.26 5.87 4.00
C ALA A 98 -13.75 5.68 4.00
N ALA A 99 -12.98 6.73 3.75
CA ALA A 99 -11.51 6.68 3.77
C ALA A 99 -10.98 6.32 5.15
N LEU A 100 -11.48 6.96 6.20
CA LEU A 100 -11.07 6.69 7.57
C LEU A 100 -11.45 5.26 7.99
N SER A 101 -12.66 4.83 7.63
CA SER A 101 -13.12 3.47 7.89
C SER A 101 -12.25 2.42 7.21
N ALA A 102 -11.83 2.68 5.97
CA ALA A 102 -10.92 1.79 5.23
C ALA A 102 -9.56 1.68 5.89
N LEU A 103 -9.01 2.79 6.37
CA LEU A 103 -7.74 2.81 7.09
C LEU A 103 -7.82 1.95 8.36
N ILE A 104 -8.86 2.13 9.14
CA ILE A 104 -9.06 1.36 10.37
C ILE A 104 -9.29 -0.11 10.05
N ALA A 105 -10.13 -0.42 9.07
CA ALA A 105 -10.43 -1.79 8.66
C ALA A 105 -9.18 -2.52 8.18
N TYR A 106 -8.30 -1.83 7.46
CA TYR A 106 -7.05 -2.41 6.98
C TYR A 106 -6.15 -2.83 8.15
N PHE A 107 -5.98 -1.98 9.14
CA PHE A 107 -5.21 -2.32 10.34
C PHE A 107 -5.86 -3.43 11.15
N VAL A 108 -7.18 -3.40 11.32
CA VAL A 108 -7.92 -4.46 12.02
C VAL A 108 -7.71 -5.82 11.34
N MET A 109 -7.80 -5.86 10.01
CA MET A 109 -7.57 -7.07 9.23
C MET A 109 -6.18 -7.64 9.48
N HIS A 110 -5.14 -6.82 9.36
CA HIS A 110 -3.76 -7.28 9.50
C HIS A 110 -3.41 -7.66 10.93
N ILE A 111 -3.91 -6.93 11.93
CA ILE A 111 -3.70 -7.28 13.34
C ILE A 111 -4.43 -8.60 13.66
N SER A 112 -5.63 -8.80 13.12
CA SER A 112 -6.37 -10.05 13.29
C SER A 112 -5.62 -11.24 12.69
N ILE A 113 -5.07 -11.09 11.49
CA ILE A 113 -4.25 -12.11 10.85
C ILE A 113 -2.98 -12.38 11.67
N ASN A 114 -2.31 -11.34 12.14
CA ASN A 114 -1.13 -11.46 12.99
C ASN A 114 -1.45 -12.27 14.25
N SER A 115 -2.56 -11.94 14.92
CA SER A 115 -3.00 -12.64 16.14
C SER A 115 -3.29 -14.10 15.86
N MET A 116 -3.92 -14.41 14.72
CA MET A 116 -4.16 -15.80 14.32
C MET A 116 -2.86 -16.55 14.06
N LEU A 117 -1.88 -15.91 13.45
CA LEU A 117 -0.55 -16.49 13.20
C LEU A 117 0.20 -16.76 14.50
N GLU A 118 0.09 -15.88 15.50
CA GLU A 118 0.67 -16.08 16.83
C GLU A 118 0.00 -17.28 17.54
N ILE A 119 -1.34 -17.32 17.53
CA ILE A 119 -2.10 -18.42 18.16
C ILE A 119 -1.77 -19.76 17.52
N SER A 120 -1.58 -19.80 16.20
CA SER A 120 -1.22 -21.03 15.48
C SER A 120 0.26 -21.41 15.59
N GLY A 121 1.09 -20.60 16.27
CA GLY A 121 2.50 -20.85 16.48
C GLY A 121 3.41 -20.54 15.29
N LYS A 122 2.90 -19.91 14.26
CA LYS A 122 3.69 -19.51 13.07
C LYS A 122 4.52 -18.26 13.30
N ILE A 123 4.12 -17.42 14.24
CA ILE A 123 4.86 -16.26 14.72
C ILE A 123 4.96 -16.36 16.23
N ALA A 124 6.17 -16.18 16.79
CA ALA A 124 6.36 -16.12 18.22
C ALA A 124 5.90 -14.77 18.81
N ALA A 125 5.69 -14.72 20.12
CA ALA A 125 5.29 -13.49 20.81
C ALA A 125 6.30 -12.34 20.64
N ASP A 126 7.58 -12.64 20.40
CA ASP A 126 8.63 -11.67 20.12
C ASP A 126 8.67 -11.21 18.65
N GLY A 127 7.77 -11.72 17.80
CA GLY A 127 7.71 -11.41 16.39
C GLY A 127 8.54 -12.29 15.49
N THR A 128 9.26 -13.29 16.04
CA THR A 128 10.08 -14.21 15.26
C THR A 128 9.21 -15.17 14.45
N ILE A 129 9.49 -15.27 13.15
CA ILE A 129 8.76 -16.17 12.25
C ILE A 129 9.27 -17.59 12.42
N SER A 130 8.36 -18.56 12.53
CA SER A 130 8.70 -19.98 12.64
C SER A 130 9.41 -20.49 11.37
N LYS A 131 10.38 -21.38 11.55
CA LYS A 131 11.10 -22.02 10.44
C LYS A 131 10.22 -22.90 9.55
N ASN A 132 9.02 -23.27 10.04
CA ASN A 132 8.07 -24.11 9.29
C ASN A 132 7.20 -23.30 8.31
N VAL A 133 7.34 -21.98 8.29
CA VAL A 133 6.57 -21.12 7.38
C VAL A 133 7.34 -20.96 6.07
N LEU A 134 6.64 -21.11 4.95
CA LEU A 134 7.21 -20.89 3.63
C LEU A 134 7.67 -19.43 3.47
N GLU A 135 8.85 -19.27 2.90
CA GLU A 135 9.40 -17.95 2.62
C GLU A 135 8.44 -17.13 1.73
N GLY A 136 8.25 -15.87 2.05
CA GLY A 136 7.35 -14.99 1.30
C GLY A 136 5.87 -15.06 1.68
N THR A 137 5.47 -16.01 2.55
CA THR A 137 4.08 -16.12 3.02
C THR A 137 3.72 -15.00 4.01
N ILE A 138 4.67 -14.61 4.84
CA ILE A 138 4.50 -13.57 5.84
C ILE A 138 5.36 -12.37 5.47
N ALA A 139 4.77 -11.18 5.52
CA ALA A 139 5.45 -9.93 5.26
C ALA A 139 5.10 -8.92 6.36
N SER A 140 5.96 -7.94 6.54
CA SER A 140 5.69 -6.81 7.43
C SER A 140 4.86 -5.76 6.67
N VAL A 141 3.67 -5.48 7.17
CA VAL A 141 2.78 -4.45 6.63
C VAL A 141 2.53 -3.44 7.73
N CYS A 142 2.98 -2.21 7.53
CA CYS A 142 2.88 -1.14 8.53
C CYS A 142 3.45 -1.56 9.90
N GLY A 143 4.53 -2.34 9.90
CA GLY A 143 5.17 -2.85 11.11
C GLY A 143 4.51 -4.09 11.70
N ILE A 144 3.49 -4.65 11.08
CA ILE A 144 2.76 -5.83 11.55
C ILE A 144 3.14 -7.03 10.68
N ASN A 145 3.59 -8.12 11.30
CA ASN A 145 3.85 -9.37 10.59
C ASN A 145 2.52 -10.06 10.30
N THR A 146 2.21 -10.19 9.03
CA THR A 146 0.90 -10.68 8.55
C THR A 146 1.09 -11.46 7.24
N LEU A 147 0.01 -11.98 6.69
CA LEU A 147 0.04 -12.64 5.39
C LEU A 147 0.39 -11.65 4.28
N GLN A 148 1.21 -12.12 3.34
CA GLN A 148 1.58 -11.36 2.14
C GLN A 148 0.40 -11.37 1.17
N MET A 149 -0.38 -10.31 1.15
CA MET A 149 -1.51 -10.17 0.21
C MET A 149 -1.26 -9.10 -0.86
N GLY A 150 -0.24 -8.27 -0.66
CA GLY A 150 0.08 -7.19 -1.57
C GLY A 150 -1.08 -6.20 -1.72
N VAL A 151 -1.16 -5.57 -2.89
CA VAL A 151 -2.22 -4.60 -3.23
C VAL A 151 -3.61 -5.24 -3.20
N PHE A 152 -3.71 -6.54 -3.46
CA PHE A 152 -4.98 -7.26 -3.49
C PHE A 152 -5.73 -7.18 -2.15
N GLY A 153 -5.00 -7.31 -1.03
CA GLY A 153 -5.60 -7.13 0.29
C GLY A 153 -6.17 -5.73 0.50
N GLY A 154 -5.45 -4.71 0.02
CA GLY A 154 -5.92 -3.33 0.04
C GLY A 154 -7.19 -3.12 -0.77
N ILE A 155 -7.25 -3.68 -1.98
CA ILE A 155 -8.43 -3.60 -2.85
C ILE A 155 -9.65 -4.25 -2.19
N ILE A 156 -9.48 -5.44 -1.62
CA ILE A 156 -10.58 -6.16 -0.94
C ILE A 156 -11.11 -5.33 0.23
N VAL A 157 -10.23 -4.78 1.06
CA VAL A 157 -10.62 -3.92 2.20
C VAL A 157 -11.36 -2.68 1.70
N GLY A 158 -10.84 -2.01 0.68
CA GLY A 158 -11.45 -0.81 0.12
C GLY A 158 -12.85 -1.05 -0.44
N LEU A 159 -13.02 -2.13 -1.21
CA LEU A 159 -14.33 -2.52 -1.77
C LEU A 159 -15.30 -2.91 -0.68
N GLY A 160 -14.87 -3.71 0.30
CA GLY A 160 -15.71 -4.14 1.41
C GLY A 160 -16.19 -2.97 2.27
N VAL A 161 -15.30 -2.07 2.63
CA VAL A 161 -15.62 -0.87 3.42
C VAL A 161 -16.55 0.06 2.63
N ALA A 162 -16.30 0.26 1.35
CA ALA A 162 -17.16 1.11 0.52
C ALA A 162 -18.57 0.53 0.43
N ALA A 163 -18.71 -0.79 0.26
CA ALA A 163 -20.00 -1.47 0.22
C ALA A 163 -20.78 -1.29 1.54
N LEU A 164 -20.10 -1.52 2.67
CA LEU A 164 -20.70 -1.32 3.99
C LEU A 164 -21.05 0.15 4.23
N HIS A 165 -20.17 1.07 3.88
CA HIS A 165 -20.41 2.50 4.04
C HIS A 165 -21.62 2.97 3.23
N ASN A 166 -21.71 2.56 1.97
CA ASN A 166 -22.84 2.93 1.11
C ASN A 166 -24.18 2.40 1.62
N ARG A 167 -24.16 1.26 2.30
CA ARG A 167 -25.35 0.65 2.87
C ARG A 167 -25.76 1.29 4.19
N PHE A 168 -24.81 1.64 5.03
CA PHE A 168 -25.06 2.05 6.42
C PHE A 168 -24.77 3.51 6.73
N HIS A 169 -24.35 4.33 5.76
CA HIS A 169 -23.98 5.73 6.01
C HIS A 169 -25.13 6.58 6.57
N LYS A 170 -26.39 6.17 6.37
CA LYS A 170 -27.57 6.88 6.87
C LYS A 170 -27.84 6.63 8.38
N ILE A 171 -27.14 5.68 8.98
CA ILE A 171 -27.38 5.26 10.38
C ILE A 171 -26.56 6.10 11.36
N VAL A 172 -25.49 6.76 10.90
CA VAL A 172 -24.56 7.55 11.73
C VAL A 172 -24.97 9.03 11.73
#